data_34e0a320cdeb81860248a2eafdfc6bfe
#
_entry.id   34e0a320cdeb81860248a2eafdfc6bfe
#
_cell.length_a   1.000
_cell.length_b   1.000
_cell.length_c   1.000
_cell.angle_alpha   90.00
_cell.angle_beta   90.00
_cell.angle_gamma   90.00
#
_symmetry.space_group_name_H-M   'P 1'
#
loop_
_entity.id
_entity.type
_entity.pdbx_description
1 polymer ?
#
loop_
_entity_poly.entity_id
_entity_poly.type
_entity_poly.pdbx_seq_one_letter_code
_entity_poly.pdbx_strand_id
1 'polypeptide(L)'
;MIPRAVRVVRGWVCGLGVLALAVGVAGCGGPGIEAASPSPTPTFLAQETMCEVVPSRILVEEMSFRTTDYAFEHHTSTGENGANTDTFICNLNGRQGSMTATFRIRIAYWPGATLNASSPYPFSDLDNEPPNNDLQPISFDDVEGRGYIWITNRNRAITAAWLYPDDHALEIQLFTNGEADYAYDQNDIAAMTDLLHALIPAIPPVAARTDQSRTWVPFP
;
A
#
# COMPACT_ATOMS: atom_id res chain seq x y z
N MET A 1 40.17 -21.31 3.99
CA MET A 1 40.75 -19.96 4.15
C MET A 1 39.85 -19.18 5.09
N ILE A 2 40.32 -18.74 6.12
CA ILE A 2 40.07 -18.23 7.46
C ILE A 2 38.79 -17.41 7.64
N PRO A 3 37.85 -17.78 8.55
CA PRO A 3 36.76 -16.92 8.99
C PRO A 3 37.19 -16.02 10.14
N ARG A 4 36.91 -14.73 10.04
CA ARG A 4 37.09 -13.77 11.13
C ARG A 4 35.85 -13.72 12.03
N ALA A 5 36.05 -14.14 13.28
CA ALA A 5 35.09 -13.98 14.36
C ALA A 5 35.06 -12.52 14.85
N VAL A 6 33.86 -11.96 15.03
CA VAL A 6 33.65 -10.70 15.73
C VAL A 6 33.14 -10.98 17.13
N ARG A 7 33.93 -10.51 18.13
CA ARG A 7 33.65 -10.60 19.56
C ARG A 7 32.57 -9.57 19.97
N VAL A 8 31.55 -10.05 20.64
CA VAL A 8 30.59 -9.24 21.40
C VAL A 8 31.18 -8.96 22.79
N VAL A 9 31.32 -7.69 23.16
CA VAL A 9 31.67 -7.26 24.52
C VAL A 9 30.39 -6.86 25.25
N ARG A 10 30.02 -7.62 26.25
CA ARG A 10 29.00 -7.27 27.25
C ARG A 10 29.65 -6.43 28.35
N GLY A 11 29.17 -5.20 28.52
CA GLY A 11 29.48 -4.36 29.70
C GLY A 11 28.27 -4.31 30.63
N TRP A 12 28.41 -4.90 31.79
CA TRP A 12 27.54 -4.72 32.96
C TRP A 12 28.08 -3.57 33.80
N VAL A 13 27.24 -2.63 34.20
CA VAL A 13 27.54 -1.74 35.33
C VAL A 13 26.30 -1.70 36.23
N CYS A 14 26.45 -2.31 37.40
CA CYS A 14 25.59 -2.14 38.57
C CYS A 14 25.97 -0.84 39.29
N GLY A 15 24.99 -0.04 39.71
CA GLY A 15 25.13 1.09 40.61
C GLY A 15 23.93 1.23 41.52
N LEU A 16 24.03 0.63 42.71
CA LEU A 16 23.12 0.86 43.85
C LEU A 16 23.44 2.21 44.48
N GLY A 17 22.41 3.00 44.78
CA GLY A 17 22.50 4.20 45.60
C GLY A 17 21.15 4.54 46.20
N VAL A 18 20.89 3.98 47.37
CA VAL A 18 19.79 4.36 48.28
C VAL A 18 20.19 5.60 49.07
N LEU A 19 19.42 6.66 49.04
CA LEU A 19 19.39 7.62 50.15
C LEU A 19 17.99 8.25 50.21
N ALA A 20 17.25 7.95 51.27
CA ALA A 20 16.02 8.58 51.67
C ALA A 20 16.34 9.88 52.45
N LEU A 21 15.67 10.97 52.10
CA LEU A 21 15.51 12.12 52.96
C LEU A 21 14.13 12.74 52.75
N ALA A 22 13.30 12.58 53.75
CA ALA A 22 12.02 13.24 53.89
C ALA A 22 12.21 14.63 54.47
N VAL A 23 11.74 15.68 53.79
CA VAL A 23 11.47 17.00 54.42
C VAL A 23 10.29 17.67 53.75
N GLY A 24 9.29 17.92 54.54
CA GLY A 24 8.56 19.19 54.66
C GLY A 24 7.71 19.68 53.49
N VAL A 25 6.41 19.58 53.74
CA VAL A 25 5.30 20.25 53.04
C VAL A 25 5.46 21.77 53.07
N ALA A 26 5.49 22.39 51.90
CA ALA A 26 5.01 23.74 51.72
C ALA A 26 4.30 23.82 50.37
N GLY A 27 2.98 24.03 50.41
CA GLY A 27 2.16 24.17 49.21
C GLY A 27 2.54 25.43 48.42
N CYS A 28 2.93 25.25 47.21
CA CYS A 28 2.86 26.26 46.17
C CYS A 28 2.07 25.63 45.02
N GLY A 29 0.94 26.25 44.68
CA GLY A 29 0.18 25.89 43.49
C GLY A 29 1.08 25.90 42.26
N GLY A 30 1.52 24.70 41.82
CA GLY A 30 2.17 24.53 40.56
C GLY A 30 1.21 24.88 39.43
N PRO A 31 1.66 25.53 38.37
CA PRO A 31 0.86 25.72 37.18
C PRO A 31 0.37 24.34 36.75
N GLY A 32 -0.95 24.20 36.60
CA GLY A 32 -1.57 22.98 36.13
C GLY A 32 -0.82 22.52 34.86
N ILE A 33 -0.38 21.27 34.88
CA ILE A 33 0.12 20.63 33.65
C ILE A 33 -1.11 20.61 32.76
N GLU A 34 -1.24 21.62 31.89
CA GLU A 34 -2.18 21.54 30.77
C GLU A 34 -1.85 20.24 30.04
N ALA A 35 -2.78 19.28 30.11
CA ALA A 35 -2.68 18.06 29.33
C ALA A 35 -2.49 18.50 27.88
N ALA A 36 -1.31 18.16 27.32
CA ALA A 36 -1.00 18.50 25.93
C ALA A 36 -2.18 18.03 25.08
N SER A 37 -2.81 18.99 24.39
CA SER A 37 -3.88 18.68 23.44
C SER A 37 -3.34 17.63 22.49
N PRO A 38 -4.07 16.52 22.24
CA PRO A 38 -3.59 15.50 21.33
C PRO A 38 -3.26 16.17 20.00
N SER A 39 -2.07 15.91 19.48
CA SER A 39 -1.67 16.41 18.14
C SER A 39 -2.76 16.00 17.15
N PRO A 40 -3.20 16.89 16.25
CA PRO A 40 -4.21 16.54 15.27
C PRO A 40 -3.72 15.36 14.44
N THR A 41 -4.54 14.34 14.28
CA THR A 41 -4.25 13.20 13.39
C THR A 41 -4.03 13.75 11.98
N PRO A 42 -2.92 13.39 11.31
CA PRO A 42 -2.68 13.81 9.94
C PRO A 42 -3.88 13.46 9.04
N THR A 43 -4.28 14.36 8.14
CA THR A 43 -5.50 14.24 7.34
C THR A 43 -5.55 12.94 6.54
N PHE A 44 -4.39 12.44 6.05
CA PHE A 44 -4.28 11.18 5.32
C PHE A 44 -4.49 9.92 6.19
N LEU A 45 -4.44 10.05 7.54
CA LEU A 45 -4.80 9.00 8.51
C LEU A 45 -6.22 9.18 9.05
N ALA A 46 -6.85 10.33 8.81
CA ALA A 46 -8.22 10.58 9.28
C ALA A 46 -9.28 9.79 8.48
N GLN A 47 -8.93 9.31 7.30
CA GLN A 47 -9.76 8.45 6.48
C GLN A 47 -9.27 7.01 6.63
N GLU A 48 -10.16 6.09 6.98
CA GLU A 48 -9.83 4.66 7.07
C GLU A 48 -9.50 4.08 5.71
N THR A 49 -10.19 4.56 4.66
CA THR A 49 -10.01 4.11 3.30
C THR A 49 -9.92 5.29 2.32
N MET A 50 -9.13 5.14 1.27
CA MET A 50 -9.12 5.99 0.08
C MET A 50 -9.80 5.25 -1.07
N CYS A 51 -10.36 5.98 -2.03
CA CYS A 51 -11.13 5.36 -3.13
C CYS A 51 -12.18 4.34 -2.60
N GLU A 52 -12.72 4.58 -1.40
CA GLU A 52 -13.67 3.74 -0.66
C GLU A 52 -13.14 2.37 -0.16
N VAL A 53 -12.09 1.83 -0.75
CA VAL A 53 -11.61 0.46 -0.47
C VAL A 53 -10.13 0.36 -0.11
N VAL A 54 -9.32 1.35 -0.45
CA VAL A 54 -7.87 1.29 -0.25
C VAL A 54 -7.52 1.60 1.20
N PRO A 55 -7.00 0.67 2.00
CA PRO A 55 -6.73 0.89 3.41
C PRO A 55 -5.61 1.93 3.61
N SER A 56 -5.95 3.07 4.21
CA SER A 56 -4.97 4.13 4.52
C SER A 56 -3.84 3.64 5.40
N ARG A 57 -4.13 2.70 6.29
CA ARG A 57 -3.14 2.12 7.19
C ARG A 57 -2.02 1.40 6.44
N ILE A 58 -2.34 0.55 5.46
CA ILE A 58 -1.34 -0.17 4.65
C ILE A 58 -0.46 0.85 3.90
N LEU A 59 -1.09 1.86 3.29
CA LEU A 59 -0.34 2.92 2.59
C LEU A 59 0.67 3.61 3.50
N VAL A 60 0.26 3.98 4.71
CA VAL A 60 1.09 4.80 5.61
C VAL A 60 2.08 3.97 6.42
N GLU A 61 1.64 2.87 7.04
CA GLU A 61 2.46 2.11 7.98
C GLU A 61 3.39 1.12 7.26
N GLU A 62 2.94 0.49 6.17
CA GLU A 62 3.70 -0.56 5.49
C GLU A 62 4.45 -0.02 4.26
N MET A 63 3.78 0.81 3.44
CA MET A 63 4.39 1.39 2.24
C MET A 63 5.08 2.73 2.49
N SER A 64 4.94 3.33 3.67
CA SER A 64 5.40 4.70 3.96
C SER A 64 4.89 5.73 2.94
N PHE A 65 3.74 5.46 2.32
CA PHE A 65 3.15 6.29 1.27
C PHE A 65 2.17 7.30 1.87
N ARG A 66 2.43 8.59 1.62
CA ARG A 66 1.59 9.72 2.06
C ARG A 66 0.84 10.28 0.88
N THR A 67 -0.44 10.00 0.80
CA THR A 67 -1.31 10.50 -0.27
C THR A 67 -1.44 12.02 -0.20
N THR A 68 -1.30 12.70 -1.33
CA THR A 68 -1.56 14.14 -1.50
C THR A 68 -2.89 14.42 -2.16
N ASP A 69 -3.33 13.54 -3.02
CA ASP A 69 -4.63 13.57 -3.66
C ASP A 69 -4.95 12.19 -4.22
N TYR A 70 -6.23 11.93 -4.44
CA TYR A 70 -6.66 10.74 -5.15
C TYR A 70 -7.87 11.01 -6.05
N ALA A 71 -8.00 10.20 -7.08
CA ALA A 71 -9.18 10.15 -7.94
C ALA A 71 -9.59 8.71 -8.14
N PHE A 72 -10.89 8.46 -8.10
CA PHE A 72 -11.41 7.13 -8.41
C PHE A 72 -12.70 7.19 -9.20
N GLU A 73 -12.95 6.13 -9.93
CA GLU A 73 -14.18 5.91 -10.67
C GLU A 73 -14.50 4.42 -10.68
N HIS A 74 -15.77 4.10 -10.67
CA HIS A 74 -16.27 2.75 -10.92
C HIS A 74 -17.47 2.82 -11.90
N HIS A 75 -17.65 1.74 -12.63
CA HIS A 75 -18.72 1.61 -13.56
C HIS A 75 -19.17 0.15 -13.65
N THR A 76 -20.46 -0.08 -13.58
CA THR A 76 -21.06 -1.38 -13.84
C THR A 76 -21.81 -1.38 -15.16
N SER A 77 -21.66 -2.44 -15.93
CA SER A 77 -22.45 -2.68 -17.12
C SER A 77 -22.53 -4.16 -17.42
N THR A 78 -23.44 -4.52 -18.30
CA THR A 78 -23.59 -5.88 -18.79
C THR A 78 -23.24 -5.91 -20.26
N GLY A 79 -22.28 -6.75 -20.62
CA GLY A 79 -21.88 -6.96 -22.01
C GLY A 79 -23.00 -7.60 -22.86
N GLU A 80 -22.85 -7.58 -24.18
CA GLU A 80 -23.84 -8.10 -25.13
C GLU A 80 -24.21 -9.57 -24.90
N ASN A 81 -23.30 -10.39 -24.36
CA ASN A 81 -23.48 -11.80 -24.01
C ASN A 81 -23.97 -12.01 -22.57
N GLY A 82 -24.35 -10.95 -21.84
CA GLY A 82 -24.75 -11.02 -20.45
C GLY A 82 -23.57 -11.11 -19.46
N ALA A 83 -22.33 -11.02 -19.92
CA ALA A 83 -21.17 -11.03 -19.06
C ALA A 83 -21.10 -9.75 -18.23
N ASN A 84 -20.64 -9.88 -16.99
CA ASN A 84 -20.32 -8.75 -16.13
C ASN A 84 -19.12 -7.99 -16.70
N THR A 85 -19.25 -6.66 -16.82
CA THR A 85 -18.18 -5.77 -17.29
C THR A 85 -17.90 -4.66 -16.29
N ASP A 86 -17.96 -4.97 -15.02
CA ASP A 86 -17.66 -4.04 -13.94
C ASP A 86 -16.22 -3.57 -14.02
N THR A 87 -16.02 -2.30 -13.73
CA THR A 87 -14.70 -1.69 -13.71
C THR A 87 -14.51 -0.81 -12.47
N PHE A 88 -13.27 -0.73 -12.02
CA PHE A 88 -12.87 0.18 -10.95
C PHE A 88 -11.46 0.71 -11.26
N ILE A 89 -11.28 2.02 -11.08
CA ILE A 89 -9.97 2.67 -11.19
C ILE A 89 -9.78 3.60 -9.99
N CYS A 90 -8.66 3.46 -9.32
CA CYS A 90 -8.21 4.39 -8.28
C CYS A 90 -6.78 4.84 -8.60
N ASN A 91 -6.55 6.14 -8.58
CA ASN A 91 -5.24 6.75 -8.73
C ASN A 91 -4.93 7.56 -7.48
N LEU A 92 -3.86 7.20 -6.78
CA LEU A 92 -3.35 7.90 -5.61
C LEU A 92 -2.05 8.59 -6.00
N ASN A 93 -1.96 9.89 -5.82
CA ASN A 93 -0.69 10.62 -5.90
C ASN A 93 -0.17 10.85 -4.49
N GLY A 94 1.16 10.83 -4.33
CA GLY A 94 1.72 10.97 -2.99
C GLY A 94 3.25 11.03 -2.98
N ARG A 95 3.79 10.86 -1.79
CA ARG A 95 5.22 10.78 -1.52
C ARG A 95 5.51 9.52 -0.71
N GLN A 96 6.64 8.90 -0.97
CA GLN A 96 7.07 7.71 -0.23
C GLN A 96 8.25 8.07 0.68
N GLY A 97 8.13 7.72 1.96
CA GLY A 97 9.14 8.00 2.98
C GLY A 97 9.47 9.49 3.06
N SER A 98 10.77 9.82 3.06
CA SER A 98 11.31 11.18 3.07
C SER A 98 11.60 11.75 1.67
N MET A 99 11.22 11.03 0.61
CA MET A 99 11.51 11.41 -0.77
C MET A 99 10.74 12.67 -1.17
N THR A 100 11.37 13.50 -1.96
CA THR A 100 10.74 14.69 -2.58
C THR A 100 10.03 14.35 -3.90
N ALA A 101 10.39 13.21 -4.50
CA ALA A 101 9.77 12.74 -5.72
C ALA A 101 8.28 12.42 -5.52
N THR A 102 7.50 12.62 -6.56
CA THR A 102 6.09 12.21 -6.58
C THR A 102 5.99 10.76 -6.99
N PHE A 103 5.26 10.00 -6.21
CA PHE A 103 4.91 8.62 -6.48
C PHE A 103 3.43 8.53 -6.85
N ARG A 104 3.08 7.52 -7.60
CA ARG A 104 1.69 7.21 -7.91
C ARG A 104 1.41 5.73 -7.67
N ILE A 105 0.28 5.46 -7.01
CA ILE A 105 -0.32 4.13 -6.99
C ILE A 105 -1.53 4.17 -7.92
N ARG A 106 -1.55 3.26 -8.87
CA ARG A 106 -2.70 3.02 -9.74
C ARG A 106 -3.26 1.65 -9.45
N ILE A 107 -4.56 1.58 -9.22
CA ILE A 107 -5.32 0.37 -9.00
C ILE A 107 -6.37 0.29 -10.09
N ALA A 108 -6.42 -0.81 -10.82
CA ALA A 108 -7.35 -1.00 -11.93
C ALA A 108 -7.94 -2.40 -11.88
N TYR A 109 -9.26 -2.51 -11.96
CA TYR A 109 -10.02 -3.76 -12.00
C TYR A 109 -10.84 -3.79 -13.28
N TRP A 110 -10.67 -4.83 -14.10
CA TRP A 110 -11.20 -4.93 -15.45
C TRP A 110 -11.72 -6.33 -15.77
N PRO A 111 -12.76 -6.43 -16.64
CA PRO A 111 -13.22 -7.71 -17.16
C PRO A 111 -12.28 -8.28 -18.24
N GLY A 112 -12.49 -9.56 -18.58
CA GLY A 112 -11.85 -10.24 -19.69
C GLY A 112 -10.38 -10.56 -19.48
N ALA A 113 -9.96 -10.81 -18.23
CA ALA A 113 -8.58 -11.15 -17.87
C ALA A 113 -7.56 -10.19 -18.49
N THR A 114 -7.87 -8.89 -18.49
CA THR A 114 -7.06 -7.86 -19.13
C THR A 114 -6.36 -7.00 -18.09
N LEU A 115 -5.09 -6.71 -18.33
CA LEU A 115 -4.26 -5.81 -17.53
C LEU A 115 -3.93 -4.54 -18.31
N ASN A 116 -3.57 -3.49 -17.59
CA ASN A 116 -3.14 -2.18 -18.11
C ASN A 116 -4.12 -1.52 -19.09
N ALA A 117 -5.02 -0.71 -18.55
CA ALA A 117 -6.02 0.03 -19.31
C ALA A 117 -5.48 0.95 -20.44
N SER A 118 -4.23 1.41 -20.34
CA SER A 118 -3.61 2.32 -21.33
C SER A 118 -2.98 1.59 -22.51
N SER A 119 -2.55 0.35 -22.29
CA SER A 119 -1.98 -0.56 -23.29
C SER A 119 -2.37 -1.98 -22.90
N PRO A 120 -3.62 -2.38 -23.17
CA PRO A 120 -4.17 -3.64 -22.68
C PRO A 120 -3.38 -4.84 -23.17
N TYR A 121 -3.12 -5.78 -22.25
CA TYR A 121 -2.56 -7.10 -22.56
C TYR A 121 -3.27 -8.16 -21.69
N PRO A 122 -3.35 -9.41 -22.18
CA PRO A 122 -4.03 -10.46 -21.45
C PRO A 122 -3.21 -10.93 -20.25
N PHE A 123 -3.89 -11.30 -19.15
CA PHE A 123 -3.23 -11.87 -17.98
C PHE A 123 -2.41 -13.13 -18.31
N SER A 124 -2.84 -13.89 -19.30
CA SER A 124 -2.12 -15.07 -19.79
C SER A 124 -0.70 -14.80 -20.30
N ASP A 125 -0.38 -13.57 -20.62
CA ASP A 125 1.00 -13.20 -21.01
C ASP A 125 1.95 -13.37 -19.82
N LEU A 126 1.48 -13.11 -18.58
CA LEU A 126 2.26 -13.39 -17.37
C LEU A 126 2.51 -14.88 -17.15
N ASP A 127 1.57 -15.74 -17.53
CA ASP A 127 1.71 -17.20 -17.44
C ASP A 127 2.77 -17.74 -18.38
N ASN A 128 3.03 -17.02 -19.47
CA ASN A 128 3.99 -17.40 -20.52
C ASN A 128 5.34 -16.69 -20.38
N GLU A 129 5.49 -15.80 -19.38
CA GLU A 129 6.76 -15.12 -19.14
C GLU A 129 7.87 -16.12 -18.76
N PRO A 130 9.08 -15.95 -19.30
CA PRO A 130 10.20 -16.81 -18.94
C PRO A 130 10.52 -16.71 -17.45
N PRO A 131 10.93 -17.80 -16.79
CA PRO A 131 11.23 -17.81 -15.35
C PRO A 131 12.43 -16.91 -14.95
N ASN A 132 13.06 -16.22 -15.89
CA ASN A 132 14.19 -15.30 -15.66
C ASN A 132 13.76 -13.85 -15.39
N ASN A 133 12.47 -13.54 -15.49
CA ASN A 133 11.95 -12.25 -15.07
C ASN A 133 11.69 -12.33 -13.57
N ASP A 134 11.85 -11.23 -12.85
CA ASP A 134 11.60 -11.14 -11.39
C ASP A 134 10.11 -11.35 -11.01
N LEU A 135 9.37 -12.06 -11.85
CA LEU A 135 7.97 -12.40 -11.72
C LEU A 135 7.79 -13.47 -10.64
N GLN A 136 7.16 -13.12 -9.55
CA GLN A 136 6.90 -14.02 -8.42
C GLN A 136 5.41 -14.38 -8.40
N PRO A 137 5.05 -15.68 -8.41
CA PRO A 137 3.66 -16.10 -8.27
C PRO A 137 3.15 -15.81 -6.86
N ILE A 138 1.88 -15.39 -6.76
CA ILE A 138 1.17 -15.14 -5.51
C ILE A 138 -0.08 -16.01 -5.46
N SER A 139 -0.35 -16.57 -4.28
CA SER A 139 -1.60 -17.24 -3.94
C SER A 139 -1.94 -16.96 -2.47
N PHE A 140 -3.22 -16.92 -2.16
CA PHE A 140 -3.74 -16.77 -0.81
C PHE A 140 -4.68 -17.93 -0.51
N ASP A 141 -4.66 -18.45 0.71
CA ASP A 141 -5.47 -19.64 1.09
C ASP A 141 -6.96 -19.31 1.28
N ASP A 142 -7.29 -18.03 1.50
CA ASP A 142 -8.62 -17.54 1.85
C ASP A 142 -9.37 -16.87 0.68
N VAL A 143 -8.74 -16.72 -0.48
CA VAL A 143 -9.36 -16.13 -1.68
C VAL A 143 -9.05 -16.96 -2.92
N GLU A 144 -10.07 -17.16 -3.75
CA GLU A 144 -9.92 -17.90 -5.00
C GLU A 144 -9.32 -17.01 -6.10
N GLY A 145 -8.37 -17.58 -6.85
CA GLY A 145 -7.70 -16.91 -7.94
C GLY A 145 -6.20 -17.19 -7.94
N ARG A 146 -5.46 -16.40 -8.71
CA ARG A 146 -4.00 -16.50 -8.79
C ARG A 146 -3.41 -15.17 -9.21
N GLY A 147 -2.18 -14.90 -8.83
CA GLY A 147 -1.57 -13.63 -9.13
C GLY A 147 -0.06 -13.69 -9.29
N TYR A 148 0.48 -12.52 -9.61
CA TYR A 148 1.90 -12.28 -9.77
C TYR A 148 2.28 -10.93 -9.19
N ILE A 149 3.53 -10.83 -8.74
CA ILE A 149 4.17 -9.57 -8.38
C ILE A 149 5.55 -9.50 -9.02
N TRP A 150 5.95 -8.31 -9.48
CA TRP A 150 7.26 -8.10 -10.10
C TRP A 150 7.71 -6.64 -10.00
N ILE A 151 9.01 -6.44 -10.11
CA ILE A 151 9.62 -5.13 -10.18
C ILE A 151 10.01 -4.86 -11.64
N THR A 152 9.58 -3.73 -12.18
CA THR A 152 9.79 -3.34 -13.58
C THR A 152 10.60 -2.07 -13.71
N ASN A 153 10.96 -1.73 -14.98
CA ASN A 153 11.57 -0.45 -15.33
C ASN A 153 12.84 -0.11 -14.56
N ARG A 154 13.76 -1.07 -14.43
CA ARG A 154 15.02 -0.87 -13.69
C ARG A 154 14.78 -0.46 -12.25
N ASN A 155 13.88 -1.15 -11.56
CA ASN A 155 13.44 -0.90 -10.20
C ASN A 155 12.64 0.41 -9.98
N ARG A 156 12.00 0.95 -11.03
CA ARG A 156 11.20 2.18 -10.94
C ARG A 156 9.71 1.96 -10.76
N ALA A 157 9.26 0.73 -10.87
CA ALA A 157 7.88 0.35 -10.62
C ALA A 157 7.81 -1.03 -10.00
N ILE A 158 6.86 -1.22 -9.10
CA ILE A 158 6.44 -2.51 -8.61
C ILE A 158 4.99 -2.72 -9.02
N THR A 159 4.69 -3.87 -9.57
CA THR A 159 3.36 -4.22 -10.05
C THR A 159 2.91 -5.53 -9.42
N ALA A 160 1.68 -5.57 -8.95
CA ALA A 160 0.99 -6.77 -8.53
C ALA A 160 -0.27 -6.96 -9.38
N ALA A 161 -0.56 -8.19 -9.78
CA ALA A 161 -1.74 -8.53 -10.58
C ALA A 161 -2.42 -9.77 -10.01
N TRP A 162 -3.76 -9.80 -10.07
CA TRP A 162 -4.60 -10.90 -9.63
C TRP A 162 -5.66 -11.22 -10.67
N LEU A 163 -5.83 -12.50 -10.99
CA LEU A 163 -6.90 -13.00 -11.84
C LEU A 163 -7.96 -13.67 -10.97
N TYR A 164 -9.19 -13.16 -11.05
CA TYR A 164 -10.35 -13.73 -10.39
C TYR A 164 -10.93 -14.90 -11.19
N PRO A 165 -11.72 -15.79 -10.53
CA PRO A 165 -12.36 -16.93 -11.21
C PRO A 165 -13.38 -16.54 -12.30
N ASP A 166 -13.89 -15.32 -12.27
CA ASP A 166 -14.86 -14.76 -13.21
C ASP A 166 -14.22 -13.98 -14.37
N ASP A 167 -12.92 -14.18 -14.60
CA ASP A 167 -12.12 -13.49 -15.63
C ASP A 167 -11.99 -11.98 -15.44
N HIS A 168 -12.24 -11.43 -14.25
CA HIS A 168 -11.76 -10.09 -13.93
C HIS A 168 -10.29 -10.13 -13.53
N ALA A 169 -9.58 -9.05 -13.84
CA ALA A 169 -8.20 -8.87 -13.39
C ALA A 169 -8.07 -7.59 -12.57
N LEU A 170 -7.36 -7.67 -11.44
CA LEU A 170 -6.94 -6.55 -10.63
C LEU A 170 -5.45 -6.31 -10.86
N GLU A 171 -5.08 -5.07 -11.13
CA GLU A 171 -3.70 -4.63 -11.25
C GLU A 171 -3.42 -3.46 -10.31
N ILE A 172 -2.33 -3.56 -9.57
CA ILE A 172 -1.83 -2.49 -8.70
C ILE A 172 -0.43 -2.14 -9.17
N GLN A 173 -0.20 -0.87 -9.45
CA GLN A 173 1.12 -0.36 -9.84
C GLN A 173 1.53 0.77 -8.92
N LEU A 174 2.69 0.66 -8.31
CA LEU A 174 3.37 1.76 -7.62
C LEU A 174 4.57 2.18 -8.49
N PHE A 175 4.61 3.43 -8.90
CA PHE A 175 5.68 3.95 -9.74
C PHE A 175 6.04 5.39 -9.38
N THR A 176 7.28 5.78 -9.70
CA THR A 176 7.77 7.14 -9.52
C THR A 176 7.49 7.98 -10.76
N ASN A 177 7.02 9.21 -10.53
CA ASN A 177 6.97 10.25 -11.55
C ASN A 177 8.26 11.07 -11.45
N GLY A 178 9.27 10.73 -12.26
CA GLY A 178 10.52 11.47 -12.30
C GLY A 178 11.78 10.63 -12.08
N GLU A 179 12.90 11.30 -11.86
CA GLU A 179 14.24 10.70 -11.67
C GLU A 179 14.50 10.34 -10.19
N ALA A 180 13.58 9.66 -9.52
CA ALA A 180 13.86 9.19 -8.17
C ALA A 180 14.79 7.98 -8.23
N ASP A 181 15.91 8.05 -7.53
CA ASP A 181 16.82 6.92 -7.30
C ASP A 181 16.23 5.97 -6.22
N TYR A 182 14.95 5.67 -6.33
CA TYR A 182 14.31 4.70 -5.45
C TYR A 182 14.41 3.31 -6.07
N ALA A 183 14.99 2.38 -5.32
CA ALA A 183 15.04 0.97 -5.68
C ALA A 183 14.09 0.20 -4.79
N TYR A 184 13.07 -0.42 -5.39
CA TYR A 184 12.14 -1.29 -4.67
C TYR A 184 12.86 -2.54 -4.16
N ASP A 185 12.48 -2.99 -2.96
CA ASP A 185 13.06 -4.14 -2.28
C ASP A 185 11.99 -5.16 -1.83
N GLN A 186 12.39 -6.15 -1.03
CA GLN A 186 11.50 -7.19 -0.53
C GLN A 186 10.45 -6.67 0.47
N ASN A 187 10.68 -5.55 1.16
CA ASN A 187 9.69 -4.94 2.04
C ASN A 187 8.59 -4.27 1.21
N ASP A 188 8.96 -3.64 0.10
CA ASP A 188 8.00 -3.07 -0.85
C ASP A 188 7.14 -4.17 -1.48
N ILE A 189 7.74 -5.32 -1.81
CA ILE A 189 7.02 -6.50 -2.31
C ILE A 189 6.03 -7.01 -1.26
N ALA A 190 6.44 -7.14 0.00
CA ALA A 190 5.56 -7.57 1.08
C ALA A 190 4.37 -6.60 1.26
N ALA A 191 4.64 -5.31 1.39
CA ALA A 191 3.60 -4.29 1.54
C ALA A 191 2.64 -4.23 0.34
N MET A 192 3.14 -4.41 -0.88
CA MET A 192 2.30 -4.49 -2.07
C MET A 192 1.45 -5.76 -2.09
N THR A 193 1.99 -6.88 -1.58
CA THR A 193 1.25 -8.14 -1.43
C THR A 193 0.11 -8.01 -0.43
N ASP A 194 0.35 -7.35 0.71
CA ASP A 194 -0.66 -7.08 1.73
C ASP A 194 -1.75 -6.14 1.21
N LEU A 195 -1.34 -5.12 0.43
CA LEU A 195 -2.31 -4.25 -0.25
C LEU A 195 -3.17 -5.03 -1.26
N LEU A 196 -2.56 -5.87 -2.08
CA LEU A 196 -3.28 -6.71 -3.03
C LEU A 196 -4.28 -7.63 -2.31
N HIS A 197 -3.86 -8.33 -1.26
CA HIS A 197 -4.72 -9.21 -0.48
C HIS A 197 -5.94 -8.48 0.10
N ALA A 198 -5.73 -7.29 0.66
CA ALA A 198 -6.81 -6.47 1.18
C ALA A 198 -7.81 -6.02 0.11
N LEU A 199 -7.34 -5.77 -1.12
CA LEU A 199 -8.17 -5.24 -2.20
C LEU A 199 -8.94 -6.32 -2.98
N ILE A 200 -8.46 -7.55 -3.03
CA ILE A 200 -9.12 -8.66 -3.74
C ILE A 200 -10.60 -8.79 -3.34
N PRO A 201 -10.98 -8.89 -2.05
CA PRO A 201 -12.39 -8.99 -1.67
C PRO A 201 -13.11 -7.62 -1.66
N ALA A 202 -12.38 -6.51 -1.59
CA ALA A 202 -12.97 -5.18 -1.36
C ALA A 202 -13.43 -4.49 -2.64
N ILE A 203 -12.75 -4.71 -3.77
CA ILE A 203 -13.04 -3.99 -5.03
C ILE A 203 -14.31 -4.48 -5.73
N PRO A 204 -14.55 -5.81 -5.92
CA PRO A 204 -15.69 -6.26 -6.72
C PRO A 204 -17.05 -5.71 -6.25
N PRO A 205 -17.37 -5.64 -4.93
CA PRO A 205 -18.64 -5.05 -4.48
C PRO A 205 -18.82 -3.58 -4.82
N VAL A 206 -17.72 -2.81 -4.89
CA VAL A 206 -17.77 -1.38 -5.26
C VAL A 206 -17.89 -1.23 -6.77
N ALA A 207 -17.15 -2.03 -7.54
CA ALA A 207 -17.22 -2.03 -9.00
C ALA A 207 -18.63 -2.37 -9.51
N ALA A 208 -19.33 -3.28 -8.83
CA ALA A 208 -20.68 -3.72 -9.21
C ALA A 208 -21.80 -2.73 -8.85
N ARG A 209 -21.50 -1.61 -8.22
CA ARG A 209 -22.52 -0.61 -7.84
C ARG A 209 -23.05 0.13 -9.05
N THR A 210 -24.35 0.40 -9.04
CA THR A 210 -25.05 1.08 -10.14
C THR A 210 -24.90 2.61 -10.11
N ASP A 211 -24.49 3.18 -8.99
CA ASP A 211 -24.17 4.60 -8.87
C ASP A 211 -22.80 4.84 -9.48
N GLN A 212 -22.75 5.34 -10.68
CA GLN A 212 -21.48 5.77 -11.28
C GLN A 212 -20.87 6.89 -10.44
N SER A 213 -19.65 6.67 -9.94
CA SER A 213 -18.93 7.66 -9.18
C SER A 213 -17.62 8.01 -9.87
N ARG A 214 -17.40 9.30 -10.05
CA ARG A 214 -16.09 9.84 -10.40
C ARG A 214 -15.76 10.95 -9.42
N THR A 215 -14.76 10.70 -8.61
CA THR A 215 -14.43 11.59 -7.49
C THR A 215 -12.95 11.95 -7.55
N TRP A 216 -12.65 13.22 -7.29
CA TRP A 216 -11.29 13.69 -7.03
C TRP A 216 -11.25 14.36 -5.66
N VAL A 217 -10.32 13.94 -4.84
CA VAL A 217 -10.17 14.41 -3.45
C VAL A 217 -8.74 14.91 -3.25
N PRO A 218 -8.54 16.23 -3.15
CA PRO A 218 -7.27 16.78 -2.72
C PRO A 218 -7.13 16.64 -1.20
N PHE A 219 -5.91 16.35 -0.74
CA PHE A 219 -5.58 16.50 0.68
C PHE A 219 -4.96 17.87 0.91
N PRO A 220 -5.33 18.56 1.99
CA PRO A 220 -4.78 19.86 2.33
C PRO A 220 -3.29 19.82 2.73
#